data_6d9819160a6cbf58261efaa1fee751e2
#
_entry.id   6d9819160a6cbf58261efaa1fee751e2
#
_cell.length_a   1.000
_cell.length_b   1.000
_cell.length_c   1.000
_cell.angle_alpha   90.00
_cell.angle_beta   90.00
_cell.angle_gamma   90.00
#
_symmetry.space_group_name_H-M   'P 1'
#
loop_
_entity.id
_entity.type
_entity.pdbx_description
1 polymer ?
#
loop_
_entity_poly.entity_id
_entity_poly.type
_entity_poly.pdbx_seq_one_letter_code
_entity_poly.pdbx_strand_id
1 'polypeptide(L)'
;GGYEIYTTLNFKLQAAAQKKVRENVPTRSTILNIGSVATSVEVGTGRILTMAQNRPFNDSQTPKQGQTAVNYATDRDYGGSSGFQVGSTYKIFALVEWLKQGRGLNEVVDASRFELNQAAFLDTCDDGGGPWGGPWKFKNSGGAGGAAMSVFNATVNSVNSAYASIAEQLDQCQIRAAAESLGVHRADGDPLETNPSAVLGTNNIAPLTMAAAFAGIANGGVFCEPIAVDRIVDRDGVELDGQTQDCRRAMTAEVAAAAAAPMAAVITGGTATASNIGDGVPIIGKTGSTDSFNQTWMVGSTRKVATAVWVGNVKGQVSMLNYPGGSGIRHIIFRGIMAEANRQYGGGGFPAPPSSLLAGSGVKLPADVIGMTQEQAKALLEGLGLRFEVGGQVDSALEAGRVAGMSFSAGTLLARGTTVKVTISRGNLVELPNVVGQLYDDAVTALNAAGFTNISESCAEIPLDGDPGQDGIVTAQNPAGGAKVKYERSITLTVSRVVCS
;
A
#
# COMPACT_ATOMS: atom_id res chain seq x y z
N GLY A 1 -11.98 44.10 28.42
CA GLY A 1 -12.32 43.40 27.23
C GLY A 1 -13.00 44.38 26.30
N GLY A 2 -13.22 44.07 25.06
CA GLY A 2 -13.83 44.96 24.09
C GLY A 2 -13.40 44.60 22.66
N TYR A 3 -12.97 43.35 22.49
CA TYR A 3 -12.68 42.81 21.17
C TYR A 3 -13.82 41.87 20.70
N GLU A 4 -14.19 41.97 19.42
CA GLU A 4 -14.96 40.97 18.72
C GLU A 4 -14.00 40.03 17.98
N ILE A 5 -14.02 38.74 18.34
CA ILE A 5 -13.15 37.74 17.77
C ILE A 5 -13.95 36.88 16.79
N TYR A 6 -13.58 36.96 15.52
CA TYR A 6 -14.16 36.15 14.46
C TYR A 6 -13.32 34.89 14.30
N THR A 7 -13.93 33.75 14.66
CA THR A 7 -13.27 32.45 14.61
C THR A 7 -13.50 31.77 13.27
N THR A 8 -12.63 30.79 12.94
CA THR A 8 -12.73 29.97 11.75
C THR A 8 -13.84 28.90 11.84
N LEU A 9 -14.49 28.75 12.99
CA LEU A 9 -15.48 27.71 13.24
C LEU A 9 -16.70 27.82 12.30
N ASN A 10 -17.05 26.69 11.68
CA ASN A 10 -18.29 26.56 10.92
C ASN A 10 -19.44 26.11 11.85
N PHE A 11 -20.36 27.00 12.20
CA PHE A 11 -21.43 26.72 13.17
C PHE A 11 -22.30 25.50 12.83
N LYS A 12 -22.62 25.29 11.55
CA LYS A 12 -23.43 24.14 11.11
C LYS A 12 -22.68 22.84 11.28
N LEU A 13 -21.41 22.82 10.84
CA LEU A 13 -20.55 21.65 10.99
C LEU A 13 -20.21 21.38 12.46
N GLN A 14 -19.96 22.45 13.25
CA GLN A 14 -19.75 22.35 14.70
C GLN A 14 -20.95 21.74 15.41
N ALA A 15 -22.15 22.18 15.07
CA ALA A 15 -23.39 21.64 15.64
C ALA A 15 -23.58 20.15 15.28
N ALA A 16 -23.29 19.77 14.04
CA ALA A 16 -23.31 18.37 13.58
C ALA A 16 -22.28 17.53 14.35
N ALA A 17 -21.04 18.01 14.48
CA ALA A 17 -19.97 17.32 15.20
C ALA A 17 -20.34 17.11 16.68
N GLN A 18 -20.80 18.18 17.36
CA GLN A 18 -21.20 18.10 18.76
C GLN A 18 -22.39 17.15 18.97
N LYS A 19 -23.38 17.18 18.06
CA LYS A 19 -24.52 16.26 18.08
C LYS A 19 -24.03 14.82 17.95
N LYS A 20 -23.21 14.51 16.96
CA LYS A 20 -22.73 13.15 16.70
C LYS A 20 -21.86 12.60 17.83
N VAL A 21 -21.01 13.41 18.40
CA VAL A 21 -20.22 13.02 19.57
C VAL A 21 -21.13 12.71 20.77
N ARG A 22 -22.08 13.60 21.10
CA ARG A 22 -22.96 13.43 22.27
C ARG A 22 -23.98 12.30 22.15
N GLU A 23 -24.49 12.07 20.94
CA GLU A 23 -25.43 10.97 20.68
C GLU A 23 -24.78 9.59 20.86
N ASN A 24 -23.47 9.46 20.64
CA ASN A 24 -22.78 8.18 20.58
C ASN A 24 -21.87 7.93 21.80
N VAL A 25 -21.44 8.99 22.49
CA VAL A 25 -20.52 8.86 23.64
C VAL A 25 -21.05 9.70 24.82
N PRO A 26 -21.50 9.05 25.89
CA PRO A 26 -21.97 9.75 27.08
C PRO A 26 -20.81 10.44 27.81
N THR A 27 -21.12 11.40 28.69
CA THR A 27 -20.13 12.10 29.48
C THR A 27 -19.47 11.20 30.53
N ARG A 28 -20.11 10.06 30.89
CA ARG A 28 -19.65 9.09 31.87
C ARG A 28 -20.05 7.68 31.51
N SER A 29 -19.26 6.71 31.94
CA SER A 29 -19.57 5.29 31.85
C SER A 29 -19.11 4.57 33.13
N THR A 30 -19.79 3.49 33.50
CA THR A 30 -19.38 2.58 34.57
C THR A 30 -18.39 1.52 34.07
N ILE A 31 -18.24 1.36 32.74
CA ILE A 31 -17.38 0.33 32.16
C ILE A 31 -15.94 0.84 32.03
N LEU A 32 -15.76 2.08 31.55
CA LEU A 32 -14.46 2.68 31.32
C LEU A 32 -14.53 4.21 31.43
N ASN A 33 -13.37 4.84 31.56
CA ASN A 33 -13.27 6.30 31.61
C ASN A 33 -13.39 6.86 30.17
N ILE A 34 -14.59 6.76 29.59
CA ILE A 34 -14.83 7.05 28.17
C ILE A 34 -14.62 8.53 27.83
N GLY A 35 -13.90 8.77 26.75
CA GLY A 35 -13.74 10.07 26.10
C GLY A 35 -13.94 9.97 24.60
N SER A 36 -14.31 11.08 24.01
CA SER A 36 -14.37 11.23 22.55
C SER A 36 -14.16 12.68 22.17
N VAL A 37 -13.48 12.86 21.05
CA VAL A 37 -13.31 14.15 20.40
C VAL A 37 -13.38 13.98 18.90
N ALA A 38 -13.94 14.97 18.22
CA ALA A 38 -13.93 15.12 16.78
C ALA A 38 -13.51 16.54 16.42
N THR A 39 -12.57 16.67 15.51
CA THR A 39 -12.11 17.96 14.99
C THR A 39 -12.00 17.91 13.49
N SER A 40 -12.28 19.05 12.83
CA SER A 40 -12.22 19.17 11.37
C SER A 40 -11.43 20.40 10.98
N VAL A 41 -10.62 20.25 9.91
CA VAL A 41 -9.77 21.30 9.33
C VAL A 41 -10.12 21.48 7.86
N GLU A 42 -10.15 22.72 7.39
CA GLU A 42 -10.32 23.04 5.99
C GLU A 42 -9.02 22.79 5.23
N VAL A 43 -9.12 22.02 4.16
CA VAL A 43 -7.98 21.66 3.30
C VAL A 43 -7.50 22.89 2.52
N GLY A 44 -6.22 23.15 2.56
CA GLY A 44 -5.57 24.23 1.83
C GLY A 44 -5.53 25.58 2.56
N THR A 45 -6.17 25.70 3.74
CA THR A 45 -6.15 26.92 4.55
C THR A 45 -5.68 26.69 5.99
N GLY A 46 -5.86 25.50 6.52
CA GLY A 46 -5.61 25.20 7.94
C GLY A 46 -6.72 25.66 8.89
N ARG A 47 -7.81 26.27 8.40
CA ARG A 47 -8.91 26.78 9.23
C ARG A 47 -9.56 25.67 10.04
N ILE A 48 -9.61 25.80 11.35
CA ILE A 48 -10.31 24.87 12.24
C ILE A 48 -11.81 25.08 12.09
N LEU A 49 -12.50 24.10 11.52
CA LEU A 49 -13.95 24.18 11.27
C LEU A 49 -14.79 23.67 12.42
N THR A 50 -14.26 22.66 13.15
CA THR A 50 -14.96 22.07 14.31
C THR A 50 -13.98 21.61 15.39
N MET A 51 -14.46 21.67 16.63
CA MET A 51 -13.80 21.11 17.80
C MET A 51 -14.87 20.68 18.80
N ALA A 52 -15.18 19.38 18.84
CA ALA A 52 -16.29 18.85 19.62
C ALA A 52 -15.83 17.65 20.46
N GLN A 53 -16.13 17.67 21.74
CA GLN A 53 -15.86 16.56 22.66
C GLN A 53 -17.10 16.14 23.47
N ASN A 54 -17.11 14.90 24.00
CA ASN A 54 -18.26 14.39 24.74
C ASN A 54 -18.41 15.04 26.11
N ARG A 55 -17.31 15.41 26.77
CA ARG A 55 -17.32 16.02 28.10
C ARG A 55 -17.36 17.55 27.98
N PRO A 56 -18.32 18.22 28.63
CA PRO A 56 -18.32 19.67 28.70
C PRO A 56 -17.02 20.20 29.32
N PHE A 57 -16.43 21.19 28.67
CA PHE A 57 -15.25 21.89 29.18
C PHE A 57 -15.64 22.71 30.42
N ASN A 58 -14.85 22.62 31.46
CA ASN A 58 -14.97 23.41 32.69
C ASN A 58 -13.58 23.54 33.31
N ASP A 59 -13.04 24.74 33.28
CA ASP A 59 -11.72 25.10 33.81
C ASP A 59 -11.73 25.46 35.30
N SER A 60 -12.90 25.33 35.98
CA SER A 60 -12.96 25.55 37.44
C SER A 60 -12.07 24.55 38.17
N GLN A 61 -11.58 24.96 39.37
CA GLN A 61 -10.72 24.08 40.20
C GLN A 61 -11.41 22.74 40.57
N THR A 62 -12.73 22.69 40.51
CA THR A 62 -13.55 21.51 40.84
C THR A 62 -14.55 21.21 39.74
N PRO A 63 -14.12 20.64 38.59
CA PRO A 63 -15.06 20.23 37.54
C PRO A 63 -16.05 19.20 38.11
N LYS A 64 -17.34 19.36 37.76
CA LYS A 64 -18.37 18.37 38.12
C LYS A 64 -18.07 17.03 37.44
N GLN A 65 -18.56 15.96 38.03
CA GLN A 65 -18.39 14.64 37.46
C GLN A 65 -18.96 14.58 36.02
N GLY A 66 -18.14 14.15 35.05
CA GLY A 66 -18.47 14.14 33.62
C GLY A 66 -18.06 15.40 32.86
N GLN A 67 -17.50 16.41 33.54
CA GLN A 67 -16.84 17.57 32.93
C GLN A 67 -15.32 17.35 32.89
N THR A 68 -14.62 18.23 32.21
CA THR A 68 -13.15 18.21 32.10
C THR A 68 -12.60 19.61 31.90
N ALA A 69 -11.44 19.90 32.49
CA ALA A 69 -10.66 21.10 32.20
C ALA A 69 -9.70 20.90 31.00
N VAL A 70 -9.75 19.72 30.35
CA VAL A 70 -8.87 19.38 29.24
C VAL A 70 -9.63 19.48 27.95
N ASN A 71 -9.06 20.18 26.97
CA ASN A 71 -9.47 20.11 25.57
C ASN A 71 -8.79 18.92 24.91
N TYR A 72 -9.54 17.89 24.61
CA TYR A 72 -9.00 16.64 24.03
C TYR A 72 -8.54 16.79 22.57
N ALA A 73 -8.88 17.89 21.91
CA ALA A 73 -8.55 18.10 20.49
C ALA A 73 -7.13 18.63 20.29
N THR A 74 -6.57 19.32 21.26
CA THR A 74 -5.32 20.10 21.16
C THR A 74 -4.20 19.55 22.04
N ASP A 75 -3.05 20.20 21.98
CA ASP A 75 -1.86 19.86 22.75
C ASP A 75 -1.92 20.41 24.18
N ARG A 76 -0.92 20.03 24.98
CA ARG A 76 -0.81 20.44 26.39
C ARG A 76 -0.83 21.96 26.55
N ASP A 77 -0.08 22.68 25.74
CA ASP A 77 0.07 24.11 25.83
C ASP A 77 -1.20 24.89 25.46
N TYR A 78 -2.06 24.28 24.62
CA TYR A 78 -3.29 24.91 24.14
C TYR A 78 -4.56 24.39 24.81
N GLY A 79 -4.51 23.28 25.53
CA GLY A 79 -5.71 22.70 26.11
C GLY A 79 -5.49 21.67 27.18
N GLY A 80 -4.24 21.49 27.66
CA GLY A 80 -3.89 20.59 28.74
C GLY A 80 -3.91 19.10 28.40
N SER A 81 -4.10 18.74 27.13
CA SER A 81 -4.07 17.33 26.68
C SER A 81 -2.66 16.88 26.34
N SER A 82 -2.25 15.72 26.82
CA SER A 82 -1.01 15.07 26.37
C SER A 82 -1.22 14.18 25.14
N GLY A 83 -2.33 14.33 24.43
CA GLY A 83 -2.67 13.54 23.27
C GLY A 83 -3.03 12.09 23.57
N PHE A 84 -3.15 11.31 22.52
CA PHE A 84 -3.50 9.89 22.59
C PHE A 84 -2.66 9.09 21.61
N GLN A 85 -2.32 7.85 21.97
CA GLN A 85 -1.64 6.96 21.03
C GLN A 85 -2.50 6.77 19.77
N VAL A 86 -1.91 7.11 18.62
CA VAL A 86 -2.66 7.17 17.34
C VAL A 86 -2.84 5.81 16.67
N GLY A 87 -2.12 4.79 17.15
CA GLY A 87 -2.18 3.47 16.58
C GLY A 87 -1.87 3.50 15.07
N SER A 88 -2.50 2.62 14.33
CA SER A 88 -2.23 2.43 12.89
C SER A 88 -2.46 3.64 11.99
N THR A 89 -2.93 4.79 12.49
CA THR A 89 -2.97 6.02 11.67
C THR A 89 -1.57 6.55 11.38
N TYR A 90 -0.58 6.25 12.24
CA TYR A 90 0.82 6.63 12.04
C TYR A 90 1.49 5.96 10.85
N LYS A 91 1.01 4.78 10.44
CA LYS A 91 1.54 4.03 9.29
C LYS A 91 1.59 4.85 8.00
N ILE A 92 0.74 5.86 7.88
CA ILE A 92 0.70 6.71 6.68
C ILE A 92 2.00 7.50 6.51
N PHE A 93 2.70 7.85 7.60
CA PHE A 93 3.98 8.56 7.51
C PHE A 93 5.11 7.64 7.03
N ALA A 94 5.11 6.37 7.42
CA ALA A 94 6.00 5.37 6.84
C ALA A 94 5.68 5.11 5.35
N LEU A 95 4.39 5.13 4.95
CA LEU A 95 4.00 5.06 3.54
C LEU A 95 4.50 6.28 2.76
N VAL A 96 4.38 7.48 3.31
CA VAL A 96 4.89 8.72 2.69
C VAL A 96 6.39 8.62 2.49
N GLU A 97 7.15 8.19 3.50
CA GLU A 97 8.61 8.03 3.38
C GLU A 97 8.98 6.96 2.35
N TRP A 98 8.28 5.82 2.31
CA TRP A 98 8.44 4.79 1.28
C TRP A 98 8.32 5.36 -0.13
N LEU A 99 7.29 6.16 -0.35
CA LEU A 99 7.02 6.79 -1.65
C LEU A 99 8.02 7.91 -1.98
N LYS A 100 8.49 8.69 -0.99
CA LYS A 100 9.53 9.71 -1.17
C LYS A 100 10.86 9.10 -1.63
N GLN A 101 11.16 7.87 -1.22
CA GLN A 101 12.32 7.11 -1.71
C GLN A 101 12.12 6.54 -3.13
N GLY A 102 11.02 6.87 -3.82
CA GLY A 102 10.71 6.35 -5.16
C GLY A 102 10.27 4.89 -5.18
N ARG A 103 9.97 4.31 -4.01
CA ARG A 103 9.47 2.93 -3.89
C ARG A 103 7.98 2.88 -4.21
N GLY A 104 7.51 1.72 -4.71
CA GLY A 104 6.16 1.59 -5.27
C GLY A 104 5.14 0.95 -4.34
N LEU A 105 3.87 1.28 -4.61
CA LEU A 105 2.73 0.69 -3.91
C LEU A 105 2.56 -0.81 -4.18
N ASN A 106 2.98 -1.27 -5.37
CA ASN A 106 2.92 -2.68 -5.76
C ASN A 106 4.13 -3.49 -5.29
N GLU A 107 5.16 -2.84 -4.73
CA GLU A 107 6.27 -3.57 -4.11
C GLU A 107 5.75 -4.49 -3.01
N VAL A 108 6.31 -5.70 -2.98
CA VAL A 108 5.89 -6.76 -2.07
C VAL A 108 6.81 -6.79 -0.86
N VAL A 109 6.21 -6.78 0.32
CA VAL A 109 6.89 -6.92 1.60
C VAL A 109 6.52 -8.24 2.28
N ASP A 110 7.42 -8.74 3.13
CA ASP A 110 7.18 -9.94 3.91
C ASP A 110 6.30 -9.59 5.14
N ALA A 111 5.08 -10.11 5.16
CA ALA A 111 4.15 -9.95 6.27
C ALA A 111 3.98 -11.23 7.12
N SER A 112 4.88 -12.21 6.96
CA SER A 112 4.83 -13.48 7.70
C SER A 112 5.55 -13.44 9.05
N ARG A 113 6.39 -12.41 9.29
CA ARG A 113 7.19 -12.27 10.50
C ARG A 113 6.41 -11.52 11.58
N PHE A 114 6.32 -12.08 12.79
CA PHE A 114 5.65 -11.50 13.95
C PHE A 114 6.59 -11.18 15.10
N GLU A 115 7.88 -11.37 14.86
CA GLU A 115 8.98 -11.00 15.75
C GLU A 115 10.14 -10.48 14.89
N LEU A 116 10.67 -9.32 15.24
CA LEU A 116 11.83 -8.70 14.59
C LEU A 116 12.85 -8.31 15.65
N ASN A 117 14.14 -8.33 15.28
CA ASN A 117 15.18 -7.78 16.15
C ASN A 117 15.21 -6.26 15.96
N GLN A 118 15.03 -5.51 17.04
CA GLN A 118 15.04 -4.05 16.98
C GLN A 118 16.38 -3.47 16.50
N ALA A 119 17.48 -4.18 16.69
CA ALA A 119 18.81 -3.78 16.17
C ALA A 119 18.90 -3.78 14.63
N ALA A 120 17.92 -4.37 13.92
CA ALA A 120 17.88 -4.34 12.45
C ALA A 120 17.29 -3.02 11.89
N PHE A 121 16.73 -2.17 12.75
CA PHE A 121 16.13 -0.90 12.34
C PHE A 121 17.17 0.21 12.35
N LEU A 122 17.37 0.84 11.20
CA LEU A 122 18.19 2.04 11.07
C LEU A 122 17.49 3.23 11.70
N ASP A 123 18.18 3.96 12.54
CA ASP A 123 17.72 5.22 13.13
C ASP A 123 18.89 6.21 13.16
N THR A 124 18.82 7.25 12.37
CA THR A 124 19.87 8.28 12.23
C THR A 124 19.57 9.55 13.04
N CYS A 125 18.53 9.55 13.87
CA CYS A 125 18.23 10.67 14.77
C CYS A 125 19.25 10.77 15.90
N ASP A 126 19.82 11.96 16.11
CA ASP A 126 20.83 12.22 17.16
C ASP A 126 20.22 12.39 18.57
N ASP A 127 18.90 12.60 18.67
CA ASP A 127 18.18 13.00 19.87
C ASP A 127 17.51 11.83 20.62
N GLY A 128 18.18 10.71 20.74
CA GLY A 128 17.70 9.54 21.49
C GLY A 128 17.18 8.42 20.60
N GLY A 129 17.63 8.38 19.36
CA GLY A 129 17.47 7.25 18.46
C GLY A 129 18.21 6.00 18.92
N GLY A 130 18.31 5.05 18.02
CA GLY A 130 18.98 3.77 18.26
C GLY A 130 20.45 3.88 18.75
N PRO A 131 21.10 2.76 18.96
CA PRO A 131 20.62 1.44 18.55
C PRO A 131 19.57 0.86 19.52
N TRP A 132 18.45 0.43 18.96
CA TRP A 132 17.44 -0.33 19.68
C TRP A 132 17.88 -1.78 19.84
N GLY A 133 17.45 -2.47 20.88
CA GLY A 133 17.90 -3.85 21.14
C GLY A 133 16.78 -4.79 21.59
N GLY A 134 17.01 -6.07 21.38
CA GLY A 134 16.10 -7.13 21.77
C GLY A 134 14.99 -7.44 20.76
N PRO A 135 14.20 -8.48 21.03
CA PRO A 135 13.10 -8.88 20.17
C PRO A 135 11.88 -7.96 20.34
N TRP A 136 11.30 -7.53 19.22
CA TRP A 136 10.02 -6.86 19.20
C TRP A 136 8.96 -7.81 18.65
N LYS A 137 8.00 -8.17 19.51
CA LYS A 137 6.86 -9.06 19.16
C LYS A 137 5.61 -8.23 18.98
N PHE A 138 4.85 -8.52 17.94
CA PHE A 138 3.60 -7.86 17.64
C PHE A 138 2.59 -8.83 17.00
N LYS A 139 1.33 -8.42 16.88
CA LYS A 139 0.24 -9.20 16.28
C LYS A 139 -0.50 -8.37 15.25
N ASN A 140 -1.11 -9.01 14.28
CA ASN A 140 -2.06 -8.38 13.38
C ASN A 140 -3.46 -8.40 14.00
N SER A 141 -4.20 -7.32 13.80
CA SER A 141 -5.62 -7.28 14.17
C SER A 141 -6.44 -8.15 13.21
N GLY A 142 -7.38 -8.94 13.75
CA GLY A 142 -8.30 -9.74 12.93
C GLY A 142 -7.68 -10.92 12.17
N GLY A 143 -6.45 -11.34 12.51
CA GLY A 143 -5.79 -12.49 11.88
C GLY A 143 -5.29 -12.24 10.45
N ALA A 144 -5.28 -10.98 9.98
CA ALA A 144 -4.72 -10.62 8.68
C ALA A 144 -3.19 -10.80 8.66
N GLY A 145 -2.61 -11.09 7.49
CA GLY A 145 -1.17 -11.27 7.30
C GLY A 145 -0.77 -12.76 7.27
N GLY A 146 0.54 -13.02 7.36
CA GLY A 146 1.10 -14.39 7.29
C GLY A 146 1.62 -14.76 5.90
N ALA A 147 1.52 -13.88 4.92
CA ALA A 147 2.07 -14.03 3.58
C ALA A 147 2.69 -12.72 3.08
N ALA A 148 3.44 -12.80 2.00
CA ALA A 148 3.92 -11.61 1.30
C ALA A 148 2.74 -10.85 0.67
N MET A 149 2.77 -9.51 0.75
CA MET A 149 1.73 -8.67 0.18
C MET A 149 2.28 -7.35 -0.33
N SER A 150 1.56 -6.69 -1.25
CA SER A 150 1.94 -5.36 -1.71
C SER A 150 1.75 -4.31 -0.61
N VAL A 151 2.55 -3.25 -0.67
CA VAL A 151 2.43 -2.08 0.22
C VAL A 151 1.02 -1.47 0.13
N PHE A 152 0.42 -1.47 -1.08
CA PHE A 152 -0.97 -1.07 -1.27
C PHE A 152 -1.92 -1.88 -0.37
N ASN A 153 -1.90 -3.21 -0.47
CA ASN A 153 -2.78 -4.09 0.30
C ASN A 153 -2.47 -4.06 1.81
N ALA A 154 -1.18 -3.91 2.18
CA ALA A 154 -0.76 -3.71 3.56
C ALA A 154 -1.39 -2.46 4.18
N THR A 155 -1.51 -1.38 3.39
CA THR A 155 -2.14 -0.11 3.81
C THR A 155 -3.66 -0.25 3.94
N VAL A 156 -4.31 -0.84 2.91
CA VAL A 156 -5.77 -1.05 2.88
C VAL A 156 -6.25 -1.87 4.08
N ASN A 157 -5.52 -2.95 4.40
CA ASN A 157 -5.86 -3.88 5.48
C ASN A 157 -5.15 -3.56 6.80
N SER A 158 -4.33 -2.51 6.83
CA SER A 158 -3.64 -2.05 8.06
C SER A 158 -2.77 -3.12 8.73
N VAL A 159 -2.06 -3.95 7.97
CA VAL A 159 -1.33 -5.13 8.45
C VAL A 159 -0.08 -4.72 9.21
N ASN A 160 0.01 -5.04 10.52
CA ASN A 160 1.12 -4.66 11.39
C ASN A 160 2.44 -5.30 10.93
N SER A 161 2.44 -6.60 10.62
CA SER A 161 3.65 -7.33 10.20
C SER A 161 4.23 -6.79 8.89
N ALA A 162 3.38 -6.36 7.95
CA ALA A 162 3.82 -5.70 6.73
C ALA A 162 4.46 -4.33 7.02
N TYR A 163 3.85 -3.53 7.90
CA TYR A 163 4.40 -2.22 8.26
C TYR A 163 5.66 -2.31 9.11
N ALA A 164 5.81 -3.33 9.94
CA ALA A 164 7.07 -3.63 10.61
C ALA A 164 8.18 -3.95 9.59
N SER A 165 7.88 -4.74 8.56
CA SER A 165 8.81 -5.01 7.46
C SER A 165 9.09 -3.79 6.57
N ILE A 166 8.13 -2.87 6.39
CA ILE A 166 8.35 -1.60 5.71
C ILE A 166 9.30 -0.73 6.53
N ALA A 167 9.04 -0.57 7.83
CA ALA A 167 9.87 0.24 8.73
C ALA A 167 11.30 -0.31 8.87
N GLU A 168 11.49 -1.62 8.90
CA GLU A 168 12.82 -2.26 8.92
C GLU A 168 13.68 -1.90 7.68
N GLN A 169 13.04 -1.55 6.56
CA GLN A 169 13.69 -1.15 5.31
C GLN A 169 13.86 0.37 5.16
N LEU A 170 13.41 1.14 6.14
CA LEU A 170 13.46 2.61 6.15
C LEU A 170 14.27 3.08 7.36
N ASP A 171 14.79 4.31 7.27
CA ASP A 171 15.33 4.99 8.42
C ASP A 171 14.20 5.55 9.29
N GLN A 172 14.18 5.20 10.58
CA GLN A 172 13.14 5.63 11.53
C GLN A 172 13.12 7.16 11.67
N CYS A 173 14.30 7.80 11.59
CA CYS A 173 14.41 9.26 11.58
C CYS A 173 13.75 9.89 10.35
N GLN A 174 13.85 9.28 9.18
CA GLN A 174 13.19 9.77 7.96
C GLN A 174 11.67 9.57 8.01
N ILE A 175 11.17 8.50 8.66
CA ILE A 175 9.73 8.33 8.94
C ILE A 175 9.23 9.45 9.85
N ARG A 176 9.99 9.78 10.91
CA ARG A 176 9.73 10.92 11.79
C ARG A 176 9.71 12.23 11.00
N ALA A 177 10.72 12.50 10.21
CA ALA A 177 10.80 13.72 9.37
C ALA A 177 9.63 13.82 8.38
N ALA A 178 9.16 12.70 7.82
CA ALA A 178 7.97 12.68 6.98
C ALA A 178 6.69 13.06 7.77
N ALA A 179 6.56 12.63 9.02
CA ALA A 179 5.47 13.05 9.89
C ALA A 179 5.56 14.53 10.26
N GLU A 180 6.73 15.00 10.69
CA GLU A 180 7.00 16.39 11.08
C GLU A 180 6.80 17.38 9.92
N SER A 181 7.10 16.98 8.69
CA SER A 181 6.84 17.81 7.50
C SER A 181 5.35 18.10 7.30
N LEU A 182 4.48 17.22 7.80
CA LEU A 182 3.02 17.37 7.84
C LEU A 182 2.51 17.97 9.16
N GLY A 183 3.38 18.60 9.95
CA GLY A 183 3.05 19.23 11.21
C GLY A 183 2.81 18.26 12.36
N VAL A 184 3.13 16.97 12.21
CA VAL A 184 2.91 15.98 13.27
C VAL A 184 3.97 16.13 14.36
N HIS A 185 3.50 16.23 15.59
CA HIS A 185 4.33 16.34 16.79
C HIS A 185 3.60 15.67 17.98
N ARG A 186 4.32 15.37 19.05
CA ARG A 186 3.70 14.88 20.28
C ARG A 186 2.99 16.00 21.01
N ALA A 187 1.81 15.70 21.51
CA ALA A 187 0.97 16.67 22.20
C ALA A 187 1.54 17.13 23.55
N ASP A 188 2.54 16.45 24.10
CA ASP A 188 3.26 16.82 25.32
C ASP A 188 4.48 17.73 25.08
N GLY A 189 4.81 18.00 23.82
CA GLY A 189 5.93 18.85 23.41
C GLY A 189 7.28 18.13 23.32
N ASP A 190 7.35 16.85 23.71
CA ASP A 190 8.57 16.05 23.54
C ASP A 190 8.76 15.67 22.05
N PRO A 191 9.99 15.35 21.62
CA PRO A 191 10.24 14.83 20.26
C PRO A 191 9.43 13.57 19.97
N LEU A 192 9.05 13.38 18.70
CA LEU A 192 8.47 12.11 18.23
C LEU A 192 9.45 10.96 18.47
N GLU A 193 8.96 9.90 19.11
CA GLU A 193 9.74 8.68 19.30
C GLU A 193 9.99 7.96 17.97
N THR A 194 11.21 7.43 17.81
CA THR A 194 11.69 6.73 16.62
C THR A 194 11.92 5.24 16.85
N ASN A 195 11.57 4.71 18.05
CA ASN A 195 11.68 3.28 18.29
C ASN A 195 10.85 2.48 17.25
N PRO A 196 11.23 1.24 16.90
CA PRO A 196 10.57 0.44 15.86
C PRO A 196 9.05 0.34 16.00
N SER A 197 8.53 0.35 17.24
CA SER A 197 7.09 0.29 17.48
C SER A 197 6.36 1.61 17.17
N ALA A 198 7.07 2.72 16.98
CA ALA A 198 6.48 4.01 16.62
C ALA A 198 5.70 3.93 15.30
N VAL A 199 6.12 3.08 14.34
CA VAL A 199 5.39 2.85 13.08
C VAL A 199 3.96 2.32 13.31
N LEU A 200 3.71 1.67 14.43
CA LEU A 200 2.37 1.19 14.82
C LEU A 200 1.59 2.22 15.63
N GLY A 201 2.18 3.39 15.92
CA GLY A 201 1.51 4.56 16.51
C GLY A 201 1.54 4.63 18.03
N THR A 202 2.71 4.40 18.63
CA THR A 202 2.92 4.56 20.08
C THR A 202 2.99 6.02 20.52
N ASN A 203 3.31 6.95 19.62
CA ASN A 203 3.34 8.39 19.91
C ASN A 203 1.96 8.92 20.29
N ASN A 204 1.92 9.77 21.30
CA ASN A 204 0.72 10.49 21.74
C ASN A 204 0.59 11.80 20.96
N ILE A 205 -0.43 11.89 20.12
CA ILE A 205 -0.65 13.01 19.20
C ILE A 205 -2.06 13.57 19.41
N ALA A 206 -2.22 14.87 19.22
CA ALA A 206 -3.52 15.53 19.32
C ALA A 206 -4.38 15.24 18.07
N PRO A 207 -5.69 15.09 18.21
CA PRO A 207 -6.60 14.90 17.08
C PRO A 207 -6.55 16.02 16.04
N LEU A 208 -6.37 17.26 16.45
CA LEU A 208 -6.22 18.40 15.55
C LEU A 208 -4.99 18.24 14.63
N THR A 209 -3.86 17.84 15.22
CA THR A 209 -2.61 17.56 14.50
C THR A 209 -2.80 16.47 13.44
N MET A 210 -3.50 15.39 13.79
CA MET A 210 -3.79 14.32 12.83
C MET A 210 -4.75 14.76 11.72
N ALA A 211 -5.75 15.59 12.02
CA ALA A 211 -6.65 16.15 11.01
C ALA A 211 -5.89 17.05 10.03
N ALA A 212 -5.02 17.93 10.54
CA ALA A 212 -4.18 18.82 9.73
C ALA A 212 -3.19 18.05 8.84
N ALA A 213 -2.56 17.00 9.36
CA ALA A 213 -1.65 16.15 8.58
C ALA A 213 -2.37 15.48 7.40
N PHE A 214 -3.58 14.94 7.62
CA PHE A 214 -4.37 14.33 6.56
C PHE A 214 -4.91 15.38 5.56
N ALA A 215 -5.20 16.62 6.04
CA ALA A 215 -5.50 17.75 5.15
C ALA A 215 -4.32 18.05 4.21
N GLY A 216 -3.09 18.01 4.71
CA GLY A 216 -1.88 18.21 3.91
C GLY A 216 -1.71 17.17 2.79
N ILE A 217 -1.98 15.90 3.07
CA ILE A 217 -1.98 14.84 2.03
C ILE A 217 -3.08 15.11 1.00
N ALA A 218 -4.31 15.40 1.47
CA ALA A 218 -5.46 15.69 0.60
C ALA A 218 -5.26 16.95 -0.27
N ASN A 219 -4.42 17.88 0.20
CA ASN A 219 -4.03 19.12 -0.50
C ASN A 219 -2.86 18.92 -1.48
N GLY A 220 -2.61 17.70 -1.93
CA GLY A 220 -1.51 17.43 -2.85
C GLY A 220 -0.12 17.65 -2.23
N GLY A 221 0.03 17.39 -0.94
CA GLY A 221 1.29 17.47 -0.21
C GLY A 221 1.66 18.86 0.30
N VAL A 222 0.73 19.79 0.35
CA VAL A 222 0.89 21.11 0.97
C VAL A 222 0.18 21.10 2.32
N PHE A 223 0.95 21.14 3.39
CA PHE A 223 0.48 21.27 4.76
C PHE A 223 0.26 22.74 5.11
N CYS A 224 -0.83 23.05 5.80
CA CYS A 224 -1.09 24.36 6.38
C CYS A 224 -1.27 24.24 7.89
N GLU A 225 -0.62 25.13 8.65
CA GLU A 225 -0.76 25.19 10.10
C GLU A 225 -2.22 25.49 10.48
N PRO A 226 -2.77 24.81 11.51
CA PRO A 226 -4.11 25.09 12.00
C PRO A 226 -4.28 26.52 12.52
N ILE A 227 -5.31 27.23 12.07
CA ILE A 227 -5.68 28.56 12.53
C ILE A 227 -7.10 28.56 13.07
N ALA A 228 -7.34 29.33 14.15
CA ALA A 228 -8.63 29.41 14.86
C ALA A 228 -9.29 30.78 14.74
N VAL A 229 -8.53 31.84 14.42
CA VAL A 229 -8.99 33.23 14.39
C VAL A 229 -8.77 33.84 13.01
N ASP A 230 -9.87 34.24 12.37
CA ASP A 230 -9.84 34.91 11.08
C ASP A 230 -9.48 36.37 11.19
N ARG A 231 -10.11 37.10 12.10
CA ARG A 231 -9.90 38.52 12.34
C ARG A 231 -10.36 38.92 13.73
N ILE A 232 -9.91 40.07 14.18
CA ILE A 232 -10.29 40.67 15.44
C ILE A 232 -10.74 42.11 15.17
N VAL A 233 -11.81 42.56 15.80
CA VAL A 233 -12.25 43.95 15.74
C VAL A 233 -12.19 44.52 17.16
N ASP A 234 -11.53 45.64 17.33
CA ASP A 234 -11.46 46.30 18.62
C ASP A 234 -12.75 47.12 18.92
N ARG A 235 -12.83 47.70 20.13
CA ARG A 235 -13.96 48.46 20.59
C ARG A 235 -14.26 49.75 19.77
N ASP A 236 -13.24 50.23 19.06
CA ASP A 236 -13.32 51.42 18.25
C ASP A 236 -13.66 51.09 16.78
N GLY A 237 -13.94 49.81 16.48
CA GLY A 237 -14.29 49.30 15.17
C GLY A 237 -13.10 49.09 14.24
N VAL A 238 -11.85 49.16 14.77
CA VAL A 238 -10.63 48.93 13.98
C VAL A 238 -10.42 47.43 13.83
N GLU A 239 -10.27 46.97 12.60
CA GLU A 239 -9.96 45.61 12.27
C GLU A 239 -8.47 45.34 12.49
N LEU A 240 -8.16 44.32 13.29
CA LEU A 240 -6.83 43.81 13.55
C LEU A 240 -6.70 42.45 12.84
N ASP A 241 -5.50 42.15 12.39
CA ASP A 241 -5.21 40.87 11.72
C ASP A 241 -5.51 39.68 12.65
N GLY A 242 -6.06 38.61 12.09
CA GLY A 242 -6.17 37.32 12.71
C GLY A 242 -4.87 36.53 12.64
N GLN A 243 -4.96 35.20 12.72
CA GLN A 243 -3.82 34.32 12.50
C GLN A 243 -3.50 34.27 10.99
N THR A 244 -2.23 34.47 10.66
CA THR A 244 -1.77 34.35 9.28
C THR A 244 -1.76 32.89 8.83
N GLN A 245 -2.27 32.64 7.63
CA GLN A 245 -2.18 31.33 7.01
C GLN A 245 -0.71 31.02 6.70
N ASP A 246 -0.20 29.94 7.24
CA ASP A 246 1.15 29.41 6.99
C ASP A 246 1.06 28.03 6.35
N CYS A 247 1.45 27.93 5.08
CA CYS A 247 1.40 26.70 4.31
C CYS A 247 2.77 26.38 3.70
N ARG A 248 3.21 25.12 3.86
CA ARG A 248 4.48 24.65 3.32
C ARG A 248 4.32 23.32 2.57
N ARG A 249 5.20 23.08 1.61
CA ARG A 249 5.22 21.82 0.90
C ARG A 249 5.91 20.75 1.75
N ALA A 250 5.16 19.73 2.13
CA ALA A 250 5.65 18.58 2.89
C ALA A 250 6.16 17.45 1.98
N MET A 251 5.54 17.30 0.80
CA MET A 251 5.90 16.29 -0.19
C MET A 251 5.48 16.74 -1.60
N THR A 252 5.95 16.05 -2.64
CA THR A 252 5.52 16.33 -4.01
C THR A 252 4.06 15.91 -4.23
N ALA A 253 3.41 16.49 -5.24
CA ALA A 253 2.04 16.16 -5.59
C ALA A 253 1.89 14.69 -6.01
N GLU A 254 2.92 14.13 -6.63
CA GLU A 254 2.98 12.73 -7.06
C GLU A 254 2.99 11.78 -5.85
N VAL A 255 3.80 12.08 -4.82
CA VAL A 255 3.85 11.30 -3.57
C VAL A 255 2.51 11.39 -2.84
N ALA A 256 1.91 12.58 -2.75
CA ALA A 256 0.60 12.75 -2.13
C ALA A 256 -0.50 11.98 -2.87
N ALA A 257 -0.51 12.01 -4.21
CA ALA A 257 -1.44 11.24 -5.04
C ALA A 257 -1.25 9.73 -4.85
N ALA A 258 0.00 9.27 -4.78
CA ALA A 258 0.31 7.86 -4.53
C ALA A 258 -0.13 7.43 -3.12
N ALA A 259 0.10 8.23 -2.08
CA ALA A 259 -0.37 7.93 -0.73
C ALA A 259 -1.91 7.92 -0.64
N ALA A 260 -2.59 8.83 -1.34
CA ALA A 260 -4.04 8.92 -1.36
C ALA A 260 -4.72 7.67 -1.95
N ALA A 261 -4.10 6.97 -2.90
CA ALA A 261 -4.70 5.82 -3.57
C ALA A 261 -5.06 4.66 -2.61
N PRO A 262 -4.13 4.08 -1.83
CA PRO A 262 -4.49 3.06 -0.85
C PRO A 262 -5.35 3.62 0.30
N MET A 263 -5.19 4.91 0.67
CA MET A 263 -6.04 5.53 1.69
C MET A 263 -7.51 5.67 1.24
N ALA A 264 -7.78 5.88 -0.05
CA ALA A 264 -9.13 5.83 -0.61
C ALA A 264 -9.68 4.39 -0.58
N ALA A 265 -8.85 3.40 -0.89
CA ALA A 265 -9.21 1.99 -0.83
C ALA A 265 -9.50 1.52 0.62
N VAL A 266 -8.87 2.12 1.64
CA VAL A 266 -9.22 1.90 3.07
C VAL A 266 -10.71 2.19 3.33
N ILE A 267 -11.26 3.24 2.70
CA ILE A 267 -12.68 3.65 2.84
C ILE A 267 -13.61 2.76 2.03
N THR A 268 -13.21 2.36 0.82
CA THR A 268 -14.12 1.68 -0.13
C THR A 268 -14.11 0.15 0.03
N GLY A 269 -13.02 -0.44 0.51
CA GLY A 269 -12.87 -1.90 0.60
C GLY A 269 -11.99 -2.38 1.76
N GLY A 270 -11.47 -1.45 2.60
CA GLY A 270 -10.54 -1.77 3.68
C GLY A 270 -11.15 -1.63 5.08
N THR A 271 -10.27 -1.30 6.03
CA THR A 271 -10.61 -1.26 7.48
C THR A 271 -11.60 -0.14 7.86
N ALA A 272 -11.87 0.81 6.96
CA ALA A 272 -12.78 1.93 7.22
C ALA A 272 -14.06 1.93 6.37
N THR A 273 -14.49 0.79 5.84
CA THR A 273 -15.74 0.68 5.04
C THR A 273 -16.96 1.18 5.79
N ALA A 274 -17.01 1.03 7.12
CA ALA A 274 -18.07 1.58 7.96
C ALA A 274 -18.11 3.13 8.01
N SER A 275 -17.03 3.79 7.58
CA SER A 275 -16.95 5.26 7.43
C SER A 275 -17.38 5.76 6.05
N ASN A 276 -17.57 4.88 5.08
CA ASN A 276 -18.02 5.26 3.75
C ASN A 276 -19.44 5.85 3.81
N ILE A 277 -19.61 7.05 3.28
CA ILE A 277 -20.89 7.75 3.27
C ILE A 277 -21.77 7.26 2.14
N GLY A 278 -21.17 6.94 0.98
CA GLY A 278 -21.89 6.52 -0.22
C GLY A 278 -22.54 7.65 -1.00
N ASP A 279 -22.16 8.91 -0.76
CA ASP A 279 -22.69 10.11 -1.40
C ASP A 279 -21.94 10.52 -2.68
N GLY A 280 -20.98 9.73 -3.14
CA GLY A 280 -20.18 9.97 -4.33
C GLY A 280 -18.99 10.92 -4.13
N VAL A 281 -18.81 11.50 -2.94
CA VAL A 281 -17.63 12.34 -2.64
C VAL A 281 -16.47 11.44 -2.17
N PRO A 282 -15.34 11.41 -2.90
CA PRO A 282 -14.20 10.58 -2.53
C PRO A 282 -13.56 11.01 -1.20
N ILE A 283 -13.26 10.04 -0.36
CA ILE A 283 -12.61 10.23 0.95
C ILE A 283 -11.38 9.35 1.01
N ILE A 284 -10.25 9.91 1.43
CA ILE A 284 -9.08 9.16 1.88
C ILE A 284 -9.13 9.01 3.39
N GLY A 285 -8.60 7.90 3.93
CA GLY A 285 -8.63 7.74 5.38
C GLY A 285 -7.79 6.60 5.91
N LYS A 286 -7.68 6.54 7.24
CA LYS A 286 -7.01 5.47 7.97
C LYS A 286 -7.63 5.26 9.33
N THR A 287 -7.84 4.02 9.70
CA THR A 287 -8.20 3.62 11.07
C THR A 287 -6.97 3.50 11.95
N GLY A 288 -7.12 3.79 13.23
CA GLY A 288 -6.14 3.52 14.28
C GLY A 288 -6.78 2.75 15.44
N SER A 289 -6.02 1.85 16.03
CA SER A 289 -6.33 1.20 17.31
C SER A 289 -5.02 0.83 17.98
N THR A 290 -4.95 0.94 19.29
CA THR A 290 -3.84 0.44 20.09
C THR A 290 -3.98 -1.07 20.33
N ASP A 291 -2.92 -1.74 20.75
CA ASP A 291 -2.89 -3.20 20.95
C ASP A 291 -3.96 -3.71 21.92
N SER A 292 -4.26 -2.94 22.98
CA SER A 292 -5.32 -3.26 23.95
C SER A 292 -6.70 -2.72 23.53
N PHE A 293 -6.82 -2.08 22.38
CA PHE A 293 -8.04 -1.39 21.93
C PHE A 293 -8.57 -0.34 22.90
N ASN A 294 -7.74 0.21 23.76
CA ASN A 294 -8.14 1.28 24.69
C ASN A 294 -8.21 2.66 24.00
N GLN A 295 -7.60 2.81 22.82
CA GLN A 295 -7.66 3.97 21.94
C GLN A 295 -8.14 3.55 20.55
N THR A 296 -9.10 4.27 19.99
CA THR A 296 -9.61 4.00 18.65
C THR A 296 -9.76 5.29 17.85
N TRP A 297 -9.33 5.28 16.59
CA TRP A 297 -9.25 6.43 15.72
C TRP A 297 -9.88 6.18 14.35
N MET A 298 -10.47 7.22 13.80
CA MET A 298 -10.79 7.36 12.40
C MET A 298 -10.35 8.73 11.93
N VAL A 299 -9.38 8.78 11.03
CA VAL A 299 -8.91 10.02 10.39
C VAL A 299 -9.13 9.91 8.90
N GLY A 300 -9.71 10.92 8.30
CA GLY A 300 -9.94 10.95 6.86
C GLY A 300 -10.20 12.35 6.34
N SER A 301 -10.10 12.50 5.02
CA SER A 301 -10.24 13.78 4.34
C SER A 301 -10.88 13.62 2.98
N THR A 302 -11.75 14.55 2.61
CA THR A 302 -12.02 14.90 1.21
C THR A 302 -10.94 15.89 0.74
N ARG A 303 -11.06 16.39 -0.50
CA ARG A 303 -10.19 17.49 -0.94
C ARG A 303 -10.58 18.86 -0.35
N LYS A 304 -11.57 18.90 0.56
CA LYS A 304 -12.10 20.14 1.15
C LYS A 304 -12.04 20.15 2.66
N VAL A 305 -12.31 19.03 3.32
CA VAL A 305 -12.38 18.95 4.78
C VAL A 305 -11.71 17.65 5.24
N ALA A 306 -10.79 17.78 6.18
CA ALA A 306 -10.21 16.67 6.93
C ALA A 306 -10.83 16.59 8.31
N THR A 307 -11.12 15.38 8.79
CA THR A 307 -11.69 15.13 10.12
C THR A 307 -10.96 14.01 10.84
N ALA A 308 -10.59 14.25 12.09
CA ALA A 308 -10.11 13.24 13.01
C ALA A 308 -11.13 12.98 14.10
N VAL A 309 -11.43 11.72 14.35
CA VAL A 309 -12.28 11.24 15.44
C VAL A 309 -11.48 10.28 16.30
N TRP A 310 -11.41 10.58 17.59
CA TRP A 310 -10.91 9.68 18.60
C TRP A 310 -12.03 9.28 19.56
N VAL A 311 -12.08 8.01 19.90
CA VAL A 311 -12.93 7.45 20.96
C VAL A 311 -12.11 6.44 21.75
N GLY A 312 -12.02 6.63 23.06
CA GLY A 312 -11.16 5.76 23.85
C GLY A 312 -11.34 5.91 25.37
N ASN A 313 -10.48 5.24 26.09
CA ASN A 313 -10.37 5.34 27.51
C ASN A 313 -9.39 6.47 27.87
N VAL A 314 -9.90 7.58 28.41
CA VAL A 314 -9.07 8.77 28.76
C VAL A 314 -7.99 8.41 29.76
N LYS A 315 -8.30 7.52 30.72
CA LYS A 315 -7.38 7.07 31.75
C LYS A 315 -7.56 5.59 32.03
N GLY A 316 -6.48 4.84 31.96
CA GLY A 316 -6.45 3.39 32.18
C GLY A 316 -6.42 2.59 30.86
N GLN A 317 -6.42 1.26 30.98
CA GLN A 317 -6.19 0.31 29.87
C GLN A 317 -7.42 -0.53 29.52
N VAL A 318 -8.63 -0.09 29.92
CA VAL A 318 -9.85 -0.85 29.61
C VAL A 318 -10.13 -0.78 28.12
N SER A 319 -10.32 -1.93 27.48
CA SER A 319 -10.57 -2.06 26.06
C SER A 319 -11.93 -1.49 25.66
N MET A 320 -11.95 -0.76 24.54
CA MET A 320 -13.19 -0.32 23.88
C MET A 320 -14.06 -1.49 23.39
N LEU A 321 -13.49 -2.68 23.21
CA LEU A 321 -14.26 -3.88 22.84
C LEU A 321 -15.25 -4.30 23.95
N ASN A 322 -15.00 -3.89 25.19
CA ASN A 322 -15.90 -4.13 26.34
C ASN A 322 -17.04 -3.11 26.41
N TYR A 323 -17.04 -2.10 25.53
CA TYR A 323 -18.05 -1.04 25.53
C TYR A 323 -19.07 -1.27 24.40
N PRO A 324 -20.38 -1.03 24.62
CA PRO A 324 -21.39 -1.14 23.59
C PRO A 324 -21.07 -0.30 22.33
N GLY A 325 -21.09 -0.92 21.15
CA GLY A 325 -20.66 -0.29 19.91
C GLY A 325 -19.14 -0.29 19.69
N GLY A 326 -18.34 -0.48 20.74
CA GLY A 326 -16.89 -0.71 20.67
C GLY A 326 -16.16 0.28 19.77
N SER A 327 -15.23 -0.24 18.98
CA SER A 327 -14.48 0.53 17.99
C SER A 327 -15.33 1.05 16.81
N GLY A 328 -16.58 0.58 16.66
CA GLY A 328 -17.51 1.05 15.62
C GLY A 328 -17.98 2.48 15.79
N ILE A 329 -17.99 3.00 17.04
CA ILE A 329 -18.49 4.35 17.36
C ILE A 329 -17.74 5.42 16.57
N ARG A 330 -16.42 5.32 16.42
CA ARG A 330 -15.60 6.26 15.65
C ARG A 330 -16.09 6.44 14.21
N HIS A 331 -16.56 5.35 13.57
CA HIS A 331 -17.06 5.38 12.20
C HIS A 331 -18.43 6.08 12.10
N ILE A 332 -19.29 5.89 13.09
CA ILE A 332 -20.62 6.54 13.15
C ILE A 332 -20.45 8.05 13.28
N ILE A 333 -19.56 8.49 14.19
CA ILE A 333 -19.26 9.90 14.42
C ILE A 333 -18.65 10.51 13.15
N PHE A 334 -17.59 9.88 12.61
CA PHE A 334 -16.89 10.36 11.42
C PHE A 334 -17.86 10.52 10.23
N ARG A 335 -18.61 9.46 9.92
CA ARG A 335 -19.57 9.46 8.81
C ARG A 335 -20.61 10.58 8.94
N GLY A 336 -21.13 10.80 10.15
CA GLY A 336 -22.11 11.84 10.40
C GLY A 336 -21.58 13.26 10.21
N ILE A 337 -20.32 13.51 10.60
CA ILE A 337 -19.64 14.80 10.42
C ILE A 337 -19.30 15.02 8.96
N MET A 338 -18.70 14.02 8.31
CA MET A 338 -18.27 14.13 6.92
C MET A 338 -19.45 14.23 5.94
N ALA A 339 -20.61 13.63 6.25
CA ALA A 339 -21.81 13.82 5.45
C ALA A 339 -22.28 15.30 5.45
N GLU A 340 -22.21 15.97 6.61
CA GLU A 340 -22.51 17.41 6.69
C GLU A 340 -21.42 18.25 6.00
N ALA A 341 -20.13 17.87 6.15
CA ALA A 341 -19.02 18.53 5.47
C ALA A 341 -19.17 18.42 3.95
N ASN A 342 -19.49 17.23 3.41
CA ASN A 342 -19.67 17.01 1.98
C ASN A 342 -20.85 17.81 1.43
N ARG A 343 -21.95 17.92 2.20
CA ARG A 343 -23.12 18.73 1.81
C ARG A 343 -22.77 20.22 1.68
N GLN A 344 -21.88 20.75 2.53
CA GLN A 344 -21.50 22.17 2.52
C GLN A 344 -20.37 22.50 1.57
N TYR A 345 -19.35 21.66 1.51
CA TYR A 345 -18.08 21.92 0.81
C TYR A 345 -17.91 21.09 -0.46
N GLY A 346 -18.64 19.98 -0.58
CA GLY A 346 -18.44 19.02 -1.66
C GLY A 346 -17.05 18.38 -1.60
N GLY A 347 -16.51 18.08 -2.76
CA GLY A 347 -15.18 17.54 -2.96
C GLY A 347 -15.03 16.98 -4.37
N GLY A 348 -13.82 17.02 -4.90
CA GLY A 348 -13.45 16.39 -6.18
C GLY A 348 -12.67 15.10 -5.97
N GLY A 349 -12.42 14.35 -7.05
CA GLY A 349 -11.58 13.19 -7.05
C GLY A 349 -10.13 13.51 -6.67
N PHE A 350 -9.44 12.53 -6.09
CA PHE A 350 -7.99 12.61 -5.89
C PHE A 350 -7.27 12.30 -7.20
N PRO A 351 -6.12 12.93 -7.48
CA PRO A 351 -5.32 12.60 -8.65
C PRO A 351 -4.90 11.12 -8.64
N ALA A 352 -4.82 10.53 -9.82
CA ALA A 352 -4.30 9.18 -9.95
C ALA A 352 -2.80 9.13 -9.57
N PRO A 353 -2.33 8.06 -8.93
CA PRO A 353 -0.91 7.89 -8.65
C PRO A 353 -0.12 7.73 -9.95
N PRO A 354 1.09 8.30 -10.06
CA PRO A 354 1.94 8.08 -11.22
C PRO A 354 2.37 6.61 -11.32
N SER A 355 2.53 6.09 -12.54
CA SER A 355 2.92 4.70 -12.78
C SER A 355 4.26 4.34 -12.13
N SER A 356 5.19 5.27 -12.02
CA SER A 356 6.47 5.10 -11.34
C SER A 356 6.31 4.79 -9.85
N LEU A 357 5.37 5.42 -9.15
CA LEU A 357 5.08 5.17 -7.73
C LEU A 357 4.05 4.04 -7.52
N LEU A 358 3.39 3.57 -8.56
CA LEU A 358 2.68 2.30 -8.51
C LEU A 358 3.65 1.12 -8.56
N ALA A 359 4.55 1.11 -9.56
CA ALA A 359 5.50 0.03 -9.77
C ALA A 359 6.73 0.11 -8.85
N GLY A 360 7.10 1.32 -8.42
CA GLY A 360 8.34 1.63 -7.72
C GLY A 360 9.53 1.71 -8.67
N SER A 361 10.72 1.83 -8.09
CA SER A 361 11.98 1.63 -8.80
C SER A 361 12.10 0.15 -9.16
N GLY A 362 11.31 -0.29 -10.14
CA GLY A 362 11.20 -1.68 -10.53
C GLY A 362 12.54 -2.23 -11.05
N VAL A 363 12.71 -3.52 -10.92
CA VAL A 363 13.82 -4.26 -11.50
C VAL A 363 13.44 -4.66 -12.91
N LYS A 364 14.26 -4.30 -13.88
CA LYS A 364 14.08 -4.76 -15.25
C LYS A 364 14.47 -6.23 -15.33
N LEU A 365 13.53 -7.10 -15.72
CA LEU A 365 13.76 -8.53 -15.79
C LEU A 365 14.80 -8.83 -16.89
N PRO A 366 15.96 -9.46 -16.55
CA PRO A 366 17.00 -9.74 -17.53
C PRO A 366 16.55 -10.79 -18.56
N ALA A 367 17.07 -10.69 -19.77
CA ALA A 367 16.78 -11.66 -20.84
C ALA A 367 17.60 -12.95 -20.69
N ASP A 368 18.76 -12.87 -20.11
CA ASP A 368 19.74 -13.94 -19.94
C ASP A 368 19.35 -15.01 -18.91
N VAL A 369 18.26 -14.81 -18.18
CA VAL A 369 17.66 -15.85 -17.31
C VAL A 369 17.32 -17.13 -18.11
N ILE A 370 16.91 -16.96 -19.38
CA ILE A 370 16.66 -18.09 -20.29
C ILE A 370 18.00 -18.77 -20.62
N GLY A 371 18.06 -20.11 -20.46
CA GLY A 371 19.25 -20.91 -20.65
C GLY A 371 20.14 -21.09 -19.43
N MET A 372 19.89 -20.34 -18.34
CA MET A 372 20.59 -20.54 -17.05
C MET A 372 20.18 -21.85 -16.37
N THR A 373 21.04 -22.37 -15.47
CA THR A 373 20.61 -23.39 -14.51
C THR A 373 19.63 -22.80 -13.49
N GLN A 374 18.89 -23.65 -12.76
CA GLN A 374 17.97 -23.20 -11.73
C GLN A 374 18.68 -22.37 -10.66
N GLU A 375 19.87 -22.82 -10.23
CA GLU A 375 20.67 -22.15 -9.19
C GLU A 375 21.15 -20.77 -9.67
N GLN A 376 21.61 -20.66 -10.91
CA GLN A 376 22.05 -19.40 -11.51
C GLN A 376 20.88 -18.41 -11.64
N ALA A 377 19.75 -18.87 -12.16
CA ALA A 377 18.54 -18.06 -12.30
C ALA A 377 18.01 -17.59 -10.95
N LYS A 378 18.00 -18.48 -9.94
CA LYS A 378 17.61 -18.14 -8.56
C LYS A 378 18.53 -17.07 -7.99
N ALA A 379 19.84 -17.27 -8.03
CA ALA A 379 20.81 -16.31 -7.49
C ALA A 379 20.69 -14.94 -8.18
N LEU A 380 20.52 -14.90 -9.50
CA LEU A 380 20.35 -13.66 -10.26
C LEU A 380 19.06 -12.94 -9.87
N LEU A 381 17.91 -13.64 -9.88
CA LEU A 381 16.62 -13.03 -9.58
C LEU A 381 16.52 -12.57 -8.13
N GLU A 382 17.00 -13.36 -7.17
CA GLU A 382 17.05 -12.98 -5.75
C GLU A 382 18.03 -11.83 -5.50
N GLY A 383 19.18 -11.81 -6.16
CA GLY A 383 20.14 -10.69 -6.12
C GLY A 383 19.57 -9.37 -6.65
N LEU A 384 18.60 -9.44 -7.56
CA LEU A 384 17.84 -8.29 -8.05
C LEU A 384 16.66 -7.92 -7.13
N GLY A 385 16.44 -8.66 -6.03
CA GLY A 385 15.33 -8.46 -5.12
C GLY A 385 13.98 -8.99 -5.63
N LEU A 386 13.99 -9.92 -6.60
CA LEU A 386 12.83 -10.68 -7.05
C LEU A 386 12.76 -12.02 -6.32
N ARG A 387 11.62 -12.71 -6.37
CA ARG A 387 11.46 -14.06 -5.83
C ARG A 387 11.51 -15.07 -6.96
N PHE A 388 12.22 -16.16 -6.76
CA PHE A 388 12.31 -17.27 -7.69
C PHE A 388 11.32 -18.38 -7.31
N GLU A 389 10.57 -18.89 -8.30
CA GLU A 389 9.69 -20.06 -8.13
C GLU A 389 9.73 -20.93 -9.39
N VAL A 390 9.80 -22.26 -9.22
CA VAL A 390 9.71 -23.19 -10.35
C VAL A 390 8.24 -23.48 -10.63
N GLY A 391 7.75 -23.08 -11.80
CA GLY A 391 6.37 -23.24 -12.27
C GLY A 391 6.09 -24.56 -13.00
N GLY A 392 7.12 -25.40 -13.22
CA GLY A 392 6.96 -26.68 -13.89
C GLY A 392 8.03 -26.95 -14.95
N GLN A 393 7.83 -28.03 -15.73
CA GLN A 393 8.72 -28.41 -16.84
C GLN A 393 8.01 -28.34 -18.18
N VAL A 394 8.75 -27.95 -19.22
CA VAL A 394 8.25 -27.85 -20.59
C VAL A 394 9.17 -28.61 -21.55
N ASP A 395 8.59 -29.08 -22.66
CA ASP A 395 9.36 -29.62 -23.77
C ASP A 395 10.17 -28.50 -24.41
N SER A 396 11.47 -28.67 -24.59
CA SER A 396 12.36 -27.63 -25.07
C SER A 396 13.60 -28.26 -25.71
N ALA A 397 14.23 -27.50 -26.60
CA ALA A 397 15.51 -27.85 -27.20
C ALA A 397 16.73 -27.40 -26.37
N LEU A 398 16.50 -26.64 -25.28
CA LEU A 398 17.54 -26.33 -24.33
C LEU A 398 17.88 -27.60 -23.52
N GLU A 399 19.12 -27.69 -23.08
CA GLU A 399 19.58 -28.77 -22.22
C GLU A 399 18.62 -28.99 -21.02
N ALA A 400 18.41 -30.25 -20.64
CA ALA A 400 17.55 -30.59 -19.50
C ALA A 400 18.01 -29.88 -18.22
N GLY A 401 17.06 -29.36 -17.44
CA GLY A 401 17.34 -28.63 -16.21
C GLY A 401 17.57 -27.13 -16.39
N ARG A 402 17.68 -26.63 -17.61
CA ARG A 402 17.81 -25.20 -17.86
C ARG A 402 16.46 -24.47 -17.90
N VAL A 403 16.48 -23.18 -17.57
CA VAL A 403 15.30 -22.32 -17.67
C VAL A 403 14.90 -22.16 -19.14
N ALA A 404 13.69 -22.58 -19.48
CA ALA A 404 13.13 -22.51 -20.84
C ALA A 404 12.10 -21.40 -21.00
N GLY A 405 11.58 -20.82 -19.90
CA GLY A 405 10.61 -19.73 -19.95
C GLY A 405 10.44 -19.04 -18.59
N MET A 406 9.78 -17.89 -18.62
CA MET A 406 9.47 -17.07 -17.46
C MET A 406 8.02 -16.61 -17.52
N SER A 407 7.41 -16.34 -16.35
CA SER A 407 6.04 -15.82 -16.24
C SER A 407 5.87 -14.38 -16.74
N PHE A 408 6.97 -13.67 -16.97
CA PHE A 408 7.01 -12.32 -17.54
C PHE A 408 8.00 -12.25 -18.70
N SER A 409 7.74 -11.37 -19.65
CA SER A 409 8.66 -11.12 -20.76
C SER A 409 9.96 -10.45 -20.27
N ALA A 410 11.08 -10.77 -20.91
CA ALA A 410 12.34 -10.07 -20.69
C ALA A 410 12.17 -8.55 -20.91
N GLY A 411 12.85 -7.76 -20.10
CA GLY A 411 12.74 -6.30 -20.13
C GLY A 411 11.54 -5.71 -19.38
N THR A 412 10.60 -6.54 -18.90
CA THR A 412 9.49 -6.07 -18.06
C THR A 412 10.03 -5.46 -16.78
N LEU A 413 9.51 -4.29 -16.40
CA LEU A 413 9.79 -3.64 -15.11
C LEU A 413 8.91 -4.29 -14.04
N LEU A 414 9.52 -4.96 -13.08
CA LEU A 414 8.84 -5.66 -12.00
C LEU A 414 9.11 -4.99 -10.66
N ALA A 415 8.10 -4.90 -9.81
CA ALA A 415 8.28 -4.44 -8.44
C ALA A 415 9.20 -5.41 -7.67
N ARG A 416 10.06 -4.90 -6.77
CA ARG A 416 10.85 -5.76 -5.87
C ARG A 416 9.94 -6.68 -5.06
N GLY A 417 10.39 -7.89 -4.81
CA GLY A 417 9.59 -8.94 -4.16
C GLY A 417 8.59 -9.65 -5.07
N THR A 418 8.46 -9.25 -6.36
CA THR A 418 7.62 -9.99 -7.32
C THR A 418 8.17 -11.39 -7.56
N THR A 419 7.28 -12.39 -7.53
CA THR A 419 7.65 -13.79 -7.83
C THR A 419 7.72 -13.99 -9.33
N VAL A 420 8.88 -14.39 -9.84
CA VAL A 420 9.10 -14.84 -11.21
C VAL A 420 9.06 -16.36 -11.22
N LYS A 421 8.00 -16.91 -11.85
CA LYS A 421 7.91 -18.35 -12.07
C LYS A 421 8.67 -18.69 -13.33
N VAL A 422 9.58 -19.66 -13.23
CA VAL A 422 10.36 -20.18 -14.35
C VAL A 422 9.86 -21.56 -14.75
N THR A 423 9.90 -21.87 -16.04
CA THR A 423 9.67 -23.22 -16.56
C THR A 423 11.01 -23.85 -16.94
N ILE A 424 11.17 -25.12 -16.63
CA ILE A 424 12.44 -25.84 -16.80
C ILE A 424 12.37 -26.74 -18.04
N SER A 425 13.42 -26.74 -18.84
CA SER A 425 13.56 -27.59 -20.02
C SER A 425 13.63 -29.07 -19.63
N ARG A 426 12.91 -29.92 -20.36
CA ARG A 426 13.09 -31.38 -20.34
C ARG A 426 14.23 -31.86 -21.25
N GLY A 427 14.75 -31.00 -22.12
CA GLY A 427 15.80 -31.35 -23.07
C GLY A 427 15.41 -32.39 -24.11
N ASN A 428 14.12 -32.47 -24.44
CA ASN A 428 13.56 -33.56 -25.22
C ASN A 428 13.13 -33.18 -26.65
N LEU A 429 13.46 -31.96 -27.09
CA LEU A 429 13.26 -31.55 -28.47
C LEU A 429 14.58 -31.53 -29.22
N VAL A 430 14.61 -32.22 -30.38
CA VAL A 430 15.80 -32.36 -31.22
C VAL A 430 15.49 -31.77 -32.59
N GLU A 431 16.47 -31.22 -33.25
CA GLU A 431 16.32 -30.69 -34.59
C GLU A 431 16.21 -31.83 -35.60
N LEU A 432 15.11 -31.83 -36.36
CA LEU A 432 14.85 -32.82 -37.38
C LEU A 432 15.72 -32.59 -38.65
N PRO A 433 16.53 -33.58 -39.08
CA PRO A 433 17.30 -33.42 -40.31
C PRO A 433 16.41 -33.13 -41.52
N ASN A 434 16.89 -32.30 -42.44
CA ASN A 434 16.24 -32.09 -43.72
C ASN A 434 16.71 -33.17 -44.70
N VAL A 435 15.78 -33.99 -45.17
CA VAL A 435 16.06 -35.11 -46.09
C VAL A 435 15.35 -34.96 -47.43
N VAL A 436 14.75 -33.80 -47.70
CA VAL A 436 14.15 -33.49 -48.99
C VAL A 436 15.23 -33.46 -50.08
N GLY A 437 14.97 -34.13 -51.20
CA GLY A 437 15.92 -34.29 -52.31
C GLY A 437 16.83 -35.51 -52.20
N GLN A 438 16.77 -36.32 -51.13
CA GLN A 438 17.49 -37.57 -50.99
C GLN A 438 16.66 -38.75 -51.50
N LEU A 439 17.35 -39.86 -51.83
CA LEU A 439 16.66 -41.14 -52.04
C LEU A 439 15.99 -41.58 -50.71
N TYR A 440 14.85 -42.25 -50.78
CA TYR A 440 14.07 -42.66 -49.62
C TYR A 440 14.89 -43.46 -48.62
N ASP A 441 15.66 -44.46 -49.08
CA ASP A 441 16.48 -45.31 -48.23
C ASP A 441 17.59 -44.53 -47.51
N ASP A 442 18.21 -43.57 -48.22
CA ASP A 442 19.23 -42.69 -47.66
C ASP A 442 18.59 -41.74 -46.60
N ALA A 443 17.40 -41.20 -46.94
CA ALA A 443 16.61 -40.35 -46.06
C ALA A 443 16.22 -41.07 -44.75
N VAL A 444 15.72 -42.31 -44.86
CA VAL A 444 15.40 -43.17 -43.71
C VAL A 444 16.67 -43.47 -42.88
N THR A 445 17.75 -43.77 -43.53
CA THR A 445 19.03 -44.04 -42.87
C THR A 445 19.52 -42.81 -42.10
N ALA A 446 19.47 -41.61 -42.72
CA ALA A 446 19.85 -40.35 -42.07
C ALA A 446 18.96 -40.00 -40.86
N LEU A 447 17.64 -40.19 -40.96
CA LEU A 447 16.71 -39.97 -39.88
C LEU A 447 16.91 -40.96 -38.72
N ASN A 448 17.11 -42.25 -39.04
CA ASN A 448 17.43 -43.28 -38.02
C ASN A 448 18.73 -42.99 -37.28
N ALA A 449 19.78 -42.59 -38.03
CA ALA A 449 21.04 -42.16 -37.41
C ALA A 449 20.92 -40.96 -36.50
N ALA A 450 19.93 -40.08 -36.77
CA ALA A 450 19.59 -38.95 -35.91
C ALA A 450 18.64 -39.34 -34.75
N GLY A 451 18.23 -40.61 -34.62
CA GLY A 451 17.41 -41.13 -33.54
C GLY A 451 15.90 -41.14 -33.82
N PHE A 452 15.45 -40.80 -35.01
CA PHE A 452 14.03 -40.82 -35.37
C PHE A 452 13.68 -42.16 -36.07
N THR A 453 12.83 -42.94 -35.39
CA THR A 453 12.47 -44.28 -35.86
C THR A 453 11.01 -44.42 -36.35
N ASN A 454 10.19 -43.40 -36.09
CA ASN A 454 8.76 -43.41 -36.48
C ASN A 454 8.60 -42.70 -37.84
N ILE A 455 9.00 -43.39 -38.91
CA ILE A 455 9.02 -42.85 -40.28
C ILE A 455 7.99 -43.59 -41.12
N SER A 456 7.20 -42.85 -41.88
CA SER A 456 6.21 -43.37 -42.84
C SER A 456 6.41 -42.76 -44.21
N GLU A 457 6.15 -43.55 -45.25
CA GLU A 457 6.13 -43.11 -46.66
C GLU A 457 4.72 -42.66 -47.06
N SER A 458 4.64 -41.57 -47.81
CA SER A 458 3.46 -41.17 -48.60
C SER A 458 3.87 -41.07 -50.06
N CYS A 459 3.17 -41.81 -50.92
CA CYS A 459 3.50 -41.83 -52.33
C CYS A 459 2.91 -40.63 -53.09
N ALA A 460 3.70 -40.05 -53.98
CA ALA A 460 3.28 -39.06 -54.97
C ALA A 460 3.65 -39.55 -56.38
N GLU A 461 2.64 -39.84 -57.22
CA GLU A 461 2.91 -40.28 -58.58
C GLU A 461 3.58 -39.20 -59.40
N ILE A 462 4.61 -39.62 -60.14
CA ILE A 462 5.25 -38.79 -61.17
C ILE A 462 4.29 -38.62 -62.37
N PRO A 463 3.96 -37.39 -62.79
CA PRO A 463 3.13 -37.19 -63.98
C PRO A 463 3.67 -37.90 -65.20
N LEU A 464 2.83 -38.31 -66.14
CA LEU A 464 3.19 -39.07 -67.35
C LEU A 464 4.22 -38.32 -68.21
N ASP A 465 4.31 -37.03 -68.10
CA ASP A 465 5.27 -36.15 -68.80
C ASP A 465 6.44 -35.73 -67.84
N GLY A 466 6.51 -36.31 -66.62
CA GLY A 466 7.55 -36.07 -65.63
C GLY A 466 8.82 -36.87 -65.87
N ASP A 467 9.90 -36.50 -65.24
CA ASP A 467 11.20 -37.18 -65.31
C ASP A 467 11.22 -38.47 -64.51
N PRO A 468 11.34 -39.65 -65.08
CA PRO A 468 11.45 -40.94 -64.41
C PRO A 468 12.67 -41.01 -63.46
N GLY A 469 13.70 -40.20 -63.69
CA GLY A 469 14.86 -40.11 -62.80
C GLY A 469 14.55 -39.57 -61.40
N GLN A 470 13.34 -39.10 -61.20
CA GLN A 470 12.85 -38.67 -59.85
C GLN A 470 12.26 -39.83 -59.07
N ASP A 471 12.26 -41.04 -59.51
CA ASP A 471 11.71 -42.18 -58.79
C ASP A 471 12.51 -42.44 -57.51
N GLY A 472 11.81 -42.58 -56.39
CA GLY A 472 12.42 -42.77 -55.08
C GLY A 472 12.94 -41.53 -54.39
N ILE A 473 12.79 -40.32 -54.98
CA ILE A 473 13.24 -39.07 -54.36
C ILE A 473 12.19 -38.56 -53.36
N VAL A 474 12.63 -38.16 -52.16
CA VAL A 474 11.81 -37.47 -51.15
C VAL A 474 11.52 -36.05 -51.65
N THR A 475 10.28 -35.74 -51.96
CA THR A 475 9.83 -34.43 -52.45
C THR A 475 9.31 -33.52 -51.37
N ALA A 476 8.83 -34.11 -50.25
CA ALA A 476 8.40 -33.35 -49.07
C ALA A 476 8.58 -34.16 -47.78
N GLN A 477 8.67 -33.43 -46.69
CA GLN A 477 8.87 -34.01 -45.36
C GLN A 477 7.94 -33.29 -44.37
N ASN A 478 7.22 -34.04 -43.55
CA ASN A 478 6.37 -33.50 -42.48
C ASN A 478 6.63 -34.23 -41.15
N PRO A 479 7.06 -33.55 -40.08
CA PRO A 479 7.41 -32.12 -40.01
C PRO A 479 8.55 -31.71 -40.95
N ALA A 480 8.63 -30.44 -41.28
CA ALA A 480 9.70 -29.93 -42.15
C ALA A 480 11.07 -30.08 -41.50
N GLY A 481 12.12 -30.23 -42.32
CA GLY A 481 13.52 -30.22 -41.83
C GLY A 481 13.83 -28.95 -41.06
N GLY A 482 14.63 -29.07 -40.02
CA GLY A 482 14.94 -28.01 -39.04
C GLY A 482 13.88 -27.83 -37.93
N ALA A 483 12.71 -28.48 -38.01
CA ALA A 483 11.72 -28.45 -36.93
C ALA A 483 12.28 -29.11 -35.66
N LYS A 484 11.98 -28.51 -34.50
CA LYS A 484 12.36 -29.08 -33.19
C LYS A 484 11.24 -30.00 -32.72
N VAL A 485 11.47 -31.28 -32.71
CA VAL A 485 10.49 -32.31 -32.39
C VAL A 485 11.03 -33.37 -31.43
N LYS A 486 10.15 -34.13 -30.81
CA LYS A 486 10.52 -35.30 -29.97
C LYS A 486 10.96 -36.45 -30.88
N TYR A 487 11.81 -37.33 -30.40
CA TYR A 487 12.25 -38.53 -31.10
C TYR A 487 11.09 -39.44 -31.50
N GLU A 488 10.00 -39.49 -30.74
CA GLU A 488 8.82 -40.32 -31.00
C GLU A 488 7.86 -39.69 -32.00
N ARG A 489 8.18 -38.46 -32.51
CA ARG A 489 7.33 -37.78 -33.49
C ARG A 489 7.26 -38.58 -34.77
N SER A 490 6.04 -38.82 -35.25
CA SER A 490 5.84 -39.44 -36.60
C SER A 490 6.32 -38.48 -37.68
N ILE A 491 7.14 -38.98 -38.57
CA ILE A 491 7.69 -38.27 -39.74
C ILE A 491 7.13 -38.92 -40.99
N THR A 492 6.47 -38.14 -41.82
CA THR A 492 5.97 -38.59 -43.13
C THR A 492 6.84 -38.02 -44.22
N LEU A 493 7.41 -38.91 -45.04
CA LEU A 493 8.18 -38.56 -46.22
C LEU A 493 7.29 -38.77 -47.46
N THR A 494 7.09 -37.71 -48.25
CA THR A 494 6.43 -37.83 -49.55
C THR A 494 7.49 -38.20 -50.57
N VAL A 495 7.29 -39.33 -51.25
CA VAL A 495 8.28 -39.89 -52.17
C VAL A 495 7.67 -39.93 -53.56
N SER A 496 8.41 -39.42 -54.54
CA SER A 496 8.02 -39.57 -55.95
C SER A 496 8.12 -41.02 -56.37
N ARG A 497 7.09 -41.58 -57.02
CA ARG A 497 7.07 -42.91 -57.50
C ARG A 497 6.46 -42.91 -58.96
N VAL A 498 7.02 -43.74 -59.83
CA VAL A 498 6.43 -43.97 -61.17
C VAL A 498 5.04 -44.54 -61.08
N VAL A 499 4.79 -45.40 -60.08
CA VAL A 499 3.46 -45.97 -59.74
C VAL A 499 3.34 -46.02 -58.20
N CYS A 500 2.24 -45.50 -57.68
CA CYS A 500 1.86 -45.69 -56.26
C CYS A 500 1.08 -46.99 -56.10
N SER A 501 1.54 -47.91 -55.31
CA SER A 501 0.88 -49.20 -55.02
C SER A 501 0.01 -49.10 -53.76
#